data_8ab3346672fdb21d02e55e396c19790d
#
_entry.id   8ab3346672fdb21d02e55e396c19790d
#
_cell.length_a   1.000
_cell.length_b   1.000
_cell.length_c   1.000
_cell.angle_alpha   90.00
_cell.angle_beta   90.00
_cell.angle_gamma   90.00
#
_symmetry.space_group_name_H-M   'P 1'
#
loop_
_entity.id
_entity.type
_entity.pdbx_description
1 polymer ?
#
loop_
_entity_poly.entity_id
_entity_poly.type
_entity_poly.pdbx_seq_one_letter_code
_entity_poly.pdbx_strand_id
1 'polypeptide(L)'
;MKTALLLSWAFACAMALTSCQAQSQSSTSTEASVNTDSTLNVSKSEAEWRKELPHMACFVLREKGTERAFSGEYWDNHEPGMYCCAGCGQALFDADHKFESGTGWPSFFQPAEGTSVLEESDDSWGMRRVEVMCSACGGHLGHVFDDGPQPTGLRYCINSAALSFVQSDSTSVKGIQYD
;
A
#
# COMPACT_ATOMS: atom_id res chain seq x y z
N MET A 1 15.30 61.30 -63.88
CA MET A 1 14.37 62.43 -64.17
C MET A 1 13.20 62.33 -63.16
N LYS A 2 12.98 63.46 -62.46
CA LYS A 2 11.79 63.87 -61.69
C LYS A 2 11.56 63.05 -60.38
N THR A 3 11.98 63.51 -59.22
CA THR A 3 11.55 64.62 -58.34
C THR A 3 10.08 64.67 -58.03
N ALA A 4 9.74 64.54 -56.75
CA ALA A 4 8.82 65.31 -55.90
C ALA A 4 8.59 64.52 -54.59
N LEU A 5 8.98 64.91 -53.44
CA LEU A 5 8.71 66.06 -52.55
C LEU A 5 7.34 66.03 -51.86
N LEU A 6 7.44 66.00 -50.51
CA LEU A 6 6.61 66.63 -49.47
C LEU A 6 5.31 65.87 -49.09
N LEU A 7 4.90 65.75 -47.85
CA LEU A 7 4.87 66.69 -46.73
C LEU A 7 4.56 65.94 -45.42
N SER A 8 5.28 66.28 -44.39
CA SER A 8 5.03 66.29 -42.95
C SER A 8 3.55 66.46 -42.54
N TRP A 9 3.09 65.64 -41.60
CA TRP A 9 2.14 66.12 -40.59
C TRP A 9 2.41 65.41 -39.29
N ALA A 10 2.91 66.15 -38.35
CA ALA A 10 3.01 65.80 -36.95
C ALA A 10 1.63 65.89 -36.30
N PHE A 11 1.16 64.80 -35.72
CA PHE A 11 0.07 64.89 -34.76
C PHE A 11 0.56 64.27 -33.44
N ALA A 12 0.88 65.17 -32.54
CA ALA A 12 1.14 64.81 -31.13
C ALA A 12 -0.19 64.41 -30.50
N CYS A 13 -0.34 63.17 -30.13
CA CYS A 13 -1.42 62.77 -29.27
C CYS A 13 -0.79 62.18 -28.00
N ALA A 14 -0.78 62.99 -26.96
CA ALA A 14 -0.45 62.56 -25.60
C ALA A 14 -1.58 61.66 -25.13
N MET A 15 -1.30 60.36 -24.96
CA MET A 15 -2.19 59.46 -24.26
C MET A 15 -1.49 58.98 -23.00
N ALA A 16 -2.18 59.22 -21.91
CA ALA A 16 -1.82 58.86 -20.56
C ALA A 16 -1.56 57.35 -20.44
N LEU A 17 -0.38 57.01 -19.94
CA LEU A 17 -0.03 55.68 -19.51
C LEU A 17 -0.74 55.37 -18.19
N THR A 18 -1.94 54.75 -18.23
CA THR A 18 -2.49 54.07 -17.08
C THR A 18 -1.77 52.73 -16.94
N SER A 19 -0.83 52.71 -16.03
CA SER A 19 -0.13 51.51 -15.55
C SER A 19 -1.17 50.61 -14.88
N CYS A 20 -1.67 49.60 -15.59
CA CYS A 20 -2.44 48.54 -15.01
C CYS A 20 -1.44 47.51 -14.51
N GLN A 21 -1.09 47.58 -13.20
CA GLN A 21 -0.36 46.55 -12.52
C GLN A 21 -1.30 45.32 -12.42
N ALA A 22 -1.08 44.36 -13.30
CA ALA A 22 -1.63 43.02 -13.14
C ALA A 22 -0.91 42.36 -11.98
N GLN A 23 -1.54 42.34 -10.81
CA GLN A 23 -1.17 41.45 -9.73
C GLN A 23 -1.41 40.03 -10.20
N SER A 24 -0.33 39.33 -10.53
CA SER A 24 -0.35 37.87 -10.65
C SER A 24 -0.59 37.30 -9.27
N GLN A 25 -1.84 36.96 -8.98
CA GLN A 25 -2.17 36.09 -7.87
C GLN A 25 -1.64 34.70 -8.26
N SER A 26 -0.51 34.33 -7.67
CA SER A 26 -0.08 32.94 -7.66
C SER A 26 -1.12 32.15 -6.83
N SER A 27 -2.01 31.49 -7.52
CA SER A 27 -2.82 30.44 -6.92
C SER A 27 -1.87 29.30 -6.54
N THR A 28 -1.42 29.32 -5.30
CA THR A 28 -0.82 28.16 -4.66
C THR A 28 -1.93 27.12 -4.59
N SER A 29 -1.96 26.22 -5.56
CA SER A 29 -2.68 24.98 -5.46
C SER A 29 -1.97 24.18 -4.36
N THR A 30 -2.49 24.29 -3.16
CA THR A 30 -2.18 23.35 -2.08
C THR A 30 -2.78 22.02 -2.56
N GLU A 31 -1.94 21.22 -3.21
CA GLU A 31 -2.22 19.80 -3.31
C GLU A 31 -2.30 19.31 -1.88
N ALA A 32 -3.52 19.06 -1.42
CA ALA A 32 -3.77 18.31 -0.21
C ALA A 32 -3.20 16.91 -0.48
N SER A 33 -1.95 16.70 -0.09
CA SER A 33 -1.45 15.35 0.13
C SER A 33 -2.40 14.75 1.16
N VAL A 34 -3.25 13.84 0.71
CA VAL A 34 -4.05 13.00 1.58
C VAL A 34 -3.05 12.24 2.45
N ASN A 35 -2.92 12.69 3.68
CA ASN A 35 -2.06 12.09 4.68
C ASN A 35 -2.71 10.75 5.05
N THR A 36 -2.39 9.68 4.33
CA THR A 36 -2.84 8.30 4.60
C THR A 36 -2.32 7.80 5.96
N ASP A 37 -1.43 8.57 6.58
CA ASP A 37 -0.77 8.24 7.86
C ASP A 37 -1.66 8.48 9.10
N SER A 38 -2.78 9.20 8.97
CA SER A 38 -3.64 9.53 10.12
C SER A 38 -4.62 8.42 10.52
N THR A 39 -4.67 7.31 9.80
CA THR A 39 -5.56 6.18 10.08
C THR A 39 -4.82 4.95 10.62
N LEU A 40 -3.50 4.90 10.54
CA LEU A 40 -2.71 3.77 11.03
C LEU A 40 -2.56 3.83 12.55
N ASN A 41 -2.79 2.68 13.22
CA ASN A 41 -2.68 2.57 14.68
C ASN A 41 -1.22 2.46 15.15
N VAL A 42 -0.30 2.06 14.26
CA VAL A 42 1.13 1.90 14.54
C VAL A 42 1.93 2.69 13.52
N SER A 43 2.56 3.78 13.97
CA SER A 43 3.44 4.62 13.15
C SER A 43 4.83 4.66 13.75
N LYS A 44 5.85 4.32 12.95
CA LYS A 44 7.28 4.39 13.29
C LYS A 44 8.02 4.94 12.08
N SER A 45 9.15 5.59 12.33
CA SER A 45 10.06 6.01 11.25
C SER A 45 10.70 4.80 10.55
N GLU A 46 11.12 4.98 9.30
CA GLU A 46 11.84 3.93 8.56
C GLU A 46 13.14 3.49 9.25
N ALA A 47 13.78 4.38 10.01
CA ALA A 47 14.97 4.05 10.80
C ALA A 47 14.64 3.12 11.97
N GLU A 48 13.51 3.29 12.62
CA GLU A 48 13.02 2.42 13.69
C GLU A 48 12.64 1.06 13.14
N TRP A 49 11.90 1.00 12.02
CA TRP A 49 11.57 -0.26 11.35
C TRP A 49 12.82 -1.07 10.98
N ARG A 50 13.84 -0.41 10.38
CA ARG A 50 15.11 -1.07 10.00
C ARG A 50 15.91 -1.59 11.21
N LYS A 51 15.75 -0.98 12.37
CA LYS A 51 16.41 -1.43 13.59
C LYS A 51 15.72 -2.62 14.24
N GLU A 52 14.39 -2.70 14.14
CA GLU A 52 13.58 -3.69 14.83
C GLU A 52 13.32 -4.94 13.98
N LEU A 53 13.20 -4.79 12.67
CA LEU A 53 12.83 -5.88 11.76
C LEU A 53 14.06 -6.62 11.23
N PRO A 54 13.97 -7.95 11.08
CA PRO A 54 14.90 -8.70 10.24
C PRO A 54 14.97 -8.10 8.83
N HIS A 55 16.14 -8.19 8.18
CA HIS A 55 16.37 -7.57 6.88
C HIS A 55 15.30 -7.91 5.83
N MET A 56 14.92 -9.20 5.71
CA MET A 56 13.91 -9.63 4.73
C MET A 56 12.51 -9.11 5.08
N ALA A 57 12.15 -9.09 6.37
CA ALA A 57 10.88 -8.51 6.82
C ALA A 57 10.81 -7.00 6.53
N CYS A 58 11.90 -6.27 6.77
CA CYS A 58 11.99 -4.86 6.45
C CYS A 58 11.89 -4.62 4.93
N PHE A 59 12.61 -5.40 4.12
CA PHE A 59 12.56 -5.34 2.66
C PHE A 59 11.14 -5.56 2.13
N VAL A 60 10.41 -6.54 2.68
CA VAL A 60 9.02 -6.82 2.25
C VAL A 60 8.07 -5.75 2.78
N LEU A 61 8.01 -5.54 4.10
CA LEU A 61 7.01 -4.71 4.74
C LEU A 61 7.15 -3.20 4.41
N ARG A 62 8.40 -2.71 4.20
CA ARG A 62 8.67 -1.26 4.09
C ARG A 62 9.16 -0.84 2.71
N GLU A 63 9.78 -1.75 1.95
CA GLU A 63 10.32 -1.45 0.63
C GLU A 63 9.51 -2.12 -0.49
N LYS A 64 8.33 -2.72 -0.14
CA LYS A 64 7.43 -3.45 -1.06
C LYS A 64 8.14 -4.56 -1.83
N GLY A 65 9.12 -5.21 -1.19
CA GLY A 65 9.85 -6.33 -1.76
C GLY A 65 9.03 -7.61 -1.80
N THR A 66 9.56 -8.61 -2.50
CA THR A 66 8.99 -9.94 -2.57
C THR A 66 10.10 -10.96 -2.30
N GLU A 67 9.88 -11.88 -1.38
CA GLU A 67 10.78 -13.01 -1.14
C GLU A 67 10.73 -14.02 -2.29
N ARG A 68 11.75 -14.86 -2.41
CA ARG A 68 11.77 -15.92 -3.44
C ARG A 68 10.69 -16.96 -3.11
N ALA A 69 9.99 -17.44 -4.13
CA ALA A 69 9.03 -18.53 -4.01
C ALA A 69 9.67 -19.78 -3.39
N PHE A 70 8.95 -20.50 -2.55
CA PHE A 70 9.36 -21.72 -1.85
C PHE A 70 10.55 -21.53 -0.88
N SER A 71 10.88 -20.31 -0.49
CA SER A 71 11.98 -20.03 0.43
C SER A 71 11.54 -19.49 1.79
N GLY A 72 10.31 -19.04 1.91
CA GLY A 72 9.77 -18.50 3.15
C GLY A 72 9.43 -19.60 4.16
N GLU A 73 9.25 -19.24 5.43
CA GLU A 73 9.00 -20.19 6.51
C GLU A 73 7.59 -20.82 6.44
N TYR A 74 6.60 -20.06 5.94
CA TYR A 74 5.19 -20.41 6.11
C TYR A 74 4.49 -20.88 4.83
N TRP A 75 5.18 -21.00 3.69
CA TRP A 75 4.54 -21.46 2.46
C TRP A 75 3.95 -22.87 2.63
N ASP A 76 4.62 -23.76 3.37
CA ASP A 76 4.24 -25.16 3.65
C ASP A 76 3.89 -25.39 5.14
N ASN A 77 3.48 -24.35 5.86
CA ASN A 77 3.05 -24.50 7.25
C ASN A 77 1.56 -24.87 7.30
N HIS A 78 1.25 -25.97 8.03
CA HIS A 78 -0.11 -26.52 8.19
C HIS A 78 -0.58 -26.53 9.65
N GLU A 79 0.20 -25.96 10.56
CA GLU A 79 -0.16 -25.91 11.96
C GLU A 79 -1.36 -24.99 12.20
N PRO A 80 -2.27 -25.35 13.12
CA PRO A 80 -3.39 -24.47 13.48
C PRO A 80 -2.90 -23.24 14.24
N GLY A 81 -3.41 -22.07 13.90
CA GLY A 81 -2.98 -20.84 14.55
C GLY A 81 -3.32 -19.59 13.77
N MET A 82 -2.68 -18.49 14.15
CA MET A 82 -2.90 -17.16 13.61
C MET A 82 -1.62 -16.61 12.96
N TYR A 83 -1.71 -16.16 11.74
CA TYR A 83 -0.67 -15.40 11.07
C TYR A 83 -0.84 -13.92 11.36
N CYS A 84 0.16 -13.34 12.01
CA CYS A 84 0.20 -11.94 12.42
C CYS A 84 1.21 -11.16 11.58
N CYS A 85 1.05 -9.85 11.53
CA CYS A 85 2.02 -8.96 10.91
C CYS A 85 3.37 -9.02 11.65
N ALA A 86 4.46 -9.34 10.95
CA ALA A 86 5.81 -9.39 11.55
C ALA A 86 6.27 -8.02 12.07
N GLY A 87 5.69 -6.92 11.56
CA GLY A 87 6.03 -5.57 11.98
C GLY A 87 5.34 -5.12 13.26
N CYS A 88 4.03 -5.34 13.37
CA CYS A 88 3.22 -4.77 14.45
C CYS A 88 2.41 -5.77 15.27
N GLY A 89 2.41 -7.05 14.90
CA GLY A 89 1.67 -8.09 15.62
C GLY A 89 0.16 -8.15 15.33
N GLN A 90 -0.38 -7.30 14.44
CA GLN A 90 -1.79 -7.35 14.02
C GLN A 90 -2.14 -8.75 13.50
N ALA A 91 -3.22 -9.37 14.01
CA ALA A 91 -3.76 -10.61 13.45
C ALA A 91 -4.24 -10.37 12.02
N LEU A 92 -3.77 -11.16 11.05
CA LEU A 92 -4.03 -10.96 9.63
C LEU A 92 -4.82 -12.10 9.01
N PHE A 93 -4.38 -13.34 9.22
CA PHE A 93 -5.00 -14.52 8.58
C PHE A 93 -5.06 -15.69 9.56
N ASP A 94 -6.19 -16.38 9.57
CA ASP A 94 -6.35 -17.63 10.29
C ASP A 94 -5.77 -18.79 9.48
N ALA A 95 -5.15 -19.77 10.14
CA ALA A 95 -4.64 -20.98 9.50
C ALA A 95 -5.76 -21.79 8.81
N ASP A 96 -6.99 -21.72 9.31
CA ASP A 96 -8.16 -22.38 8.70
C ASP A 96 -8.54 -21.78 7.33
N HIS A 97 -8.06 -20.56 7.03
CA HIS A 97 -8.25 -19.89 5.74
C HIS A 97 -7.11 -20.16 4.75
N LYS A 98 -6.04 -20.85 5.19
CA LYS A 98 -4.88 -21.17 4.35
C LYS A 98 -5.19 -22.34 3.42
N PHE A 99 -4.65 -22.28 2.20
CA PHE A 99 -4.75 -23.37 1.23
C PHE A 99 -3.50 -23.51 0.38
N GLU A 100 -3.32 -24.67 -0.23
CA GLU A 100 -2.19 -24.97 -1.11
C GLU A 100 -2.45 -24.41 -2.52
N SER A 101 -1.84 -23.27 -2.82
CA SER A 101 -1.95 -22.64 -4.14
C SER A 101 -0.91 -23.12 -5.15
N GLY A 102 0.15 -23.80 -4.69
CA GLY A 102 1.27 -24.24 -5.53
C GLY A 102 2.20 -23.09 -5.99
N THR A 103 1.98 -21.85 -5.50
CA THR A 103 2.75 -20.68 -5.94
C THR A 103 4.07 -20.51 -5.18
N GLY A 104 4.22 -21.17 -4.03
CA GLY A 104 5.41 -21.10 -3.17
C GLY A 104 5.39 -19.94 -2.16
N TRP A 105 4.24 -19.32 -1.97
CA TRP A 105 3.96 -18.36 -0.91
C TRP A 105 2.73 -18.78 -0.12
N PRO A 106 2.63 -18.42 1.18
CA PRO A 106 1.40 -18.61 1.95
C PRO A 106 0.21 -17.99 1.24
N SER A 107 -0.84 -18.79 1.06
CA SER A 107 -2.04 -18.37 0.33
C SER A 107 -3.28 -18.58 1.18
N PHE A 108 -4.13 -17.54 1.27
CA PHE A 108 -5.34 -17.56 2.08
C PHE A 108 -6.53 -17.14 1.22
N PHE A 109 -7.72 -17.71 1.49
CA PHE A 109 -8.92 -17.34 0.73
C PHE A 109 -9.65 -16.13 1.34
N GLN A 110 -9.35 -15.75 2.58
CA GLN A 110 -9.87 -14.54 3.23
C GLN A 110 -8.99 -14.13 4.42
N PRO A 111 -9.01 -12.84 4.85
CA PRO A 111 -8.41 -12.38 6.10
C PRO A 111 -9.09 -12.98 7.34
N ALA A 112 -8.45 -12.89 8.51
CA ALA A 112 -9.03 -13.30 9.80
C ALA A 112 -10.27 -12.45 10.12
N GLU A 113 -10.17 -11.14 9.90
CA GLU A 113 -11.29 -10.19 9.95
C GLU A 113 -11.25 -9.30 8.72
N GLY A 114 -12.40 -8.86 8.23
CA GLY A 114 -12.49 -8.03 7.02
C GLY A 114 -11.74 -6.69 7.09
N THR A 115 -11.40 -6.24 8.30
CA THR A 115 -10.66 -5.00 8.56
C THR A 115 -9.18 -5.22 8.86
N SER A 116 -8.70 -6.47 8.85
CA SER A 116 -7.30 -6.80 9.18
C SER A 116 -6.30 -6.34 8.13
N VAL A 117 -6.73 -6.19 6.90
CA VAL A 117 -5.90 -5.76 5.76
C VAL A 117 -6.52 -4.58 5.03
N LEU A 118 -5.67 -3.82 4.34
CA LEU A 118 -6.04 -2.80 3.36
C LEU A 118 -5.69 -3.31 1.97
N GLU A 119 -6.47 -2.91 0.98
CA GLU A 119 -6.27 -3.26 -0.42
C GLU A 119 -6.16 -1.98 -1.24
N GLU A 120 -5.10 -1.86 -2.05
CA GLU A 120 -4.88 -0.72 -2.94
C GLU A 120 -4.49 -1.18 -4.35
N SER A 121 -4.85 -0.39 -5.36
CA SER A 121 -4.44 -0.65 -6.74
C SER A 121 -2.93 -0.50 -6.90
N ASP A 122 -2.28 -1.51 -7.49
CA ASP A 122 -0.86 -1.52 -7.82
C ASP A 122 -0.68 -1.64 -9.33
N ASP A 123 -0.37 -0.52 -9.98
CA ASP A 123 -0.11 -0.44 -11.42
C ASP A 123 1.41 -0.47 -11.75
N SER A 124 2.25 -0.85 -10.79
CA SER A 124 3.70 -0.94 -10.97
C SER A 124 4.09 -2.05 -11.97
N TRP A 125 5.26 -1.89 -12.59
CA TRP A 125 5.83 -2.86 -13.52
C TRP A 125 4.97 -3.19 -14.76
N GLY A 126 4.00 -2.31 -15.11
CA GLY A 126 3.10 -2.53 -16.23
C GLY A 126 2.08 -3.65 -16.01
N MET A 127 1.89 -4.09 -14.78
CA MET A 127 0.88 -5.05 -14.34
C MET A 127 -0.20 -4.33 -13.55
N ARG A 128 -1.42 -4.85 -13.63
CA ARG A 128 -2.53 -4.35 -12.84
C ARG A 128 -2.86 -5.37 -11.77
N ARG A 129 -2.55 -5.03 -10.52
CA ARG A 129 -2.73 -5.92 -9.35
C ARG A 129 -3.43 -5.15 -8.22
N VAL A 130 -3.79 -5.87 -7.17
CA VAL A 130 -4.28 -5.29 -5.93
C VAL A 130 -3.28 -5.65 -4.82
N GLU A 131 -2.60 -4.62 -4.30
CA GLU A 131 -1.68 -4.75 -3.17
C GLU A 131 -2.46 -5.00 -1.88
N VAL A 132 -1.92 -5.86 -1.03
CA VAL A 132 -2.45 -6.14 0.32
C VAL A 132 -1.47 -5.63 1.35
N MET A 133 -1.96 -4.80 2.28
CA MET A 133 -1.19 -4.19 3.35
C MET A 133 -1.81 -4.48 4.72
N CYS A 134 -1.00 -4.45 5.77
CA CYS A 134 -1.48 -4.50 7.14
C CYS A 134 -2.27 -3.22 7.49
N SER A 135 -3.51 -3.36 7.97
CA SER A 135 -4.35 -2.20 8.31
C SER A 135 -3.85 -1.40 9.51
N ALA A 136 -3.03 -1.99 10.39
CA ALA A 136 -2.53 -1.33 11.58
C ALA A 136 -1.24 -0.52 11.34
N CYS A 137 -0.33 -0.97 10.45
CA CYS A 137 0.97 -0.31 10.25
C CYS A 137 1.27 0.05 8.79
N GLY A 138 0.37 -0.28 7.84
CA GLY A 138 0.56 -0.01 6.42
C GLY A 138 1.67 -0.84 5.75
N GLY A 139 2.21 -1.85 6.44
CA GLY A 139 3.26 -2.70 5.91
C GLY A 139 2.76 -3.55 4.73
N HIS A 140 3.53 -3.57 3.63
CA HIS A 140 3.24 -4.42 2.47
C HIS A 140 3.28 -5.90 2.84
N LEU A 141 2.24 -6.65 2.47
CA LEU A 141 2.14 -8.08 2.76
C LEU A 141 2.30 -8.93 1.49
N GLY A 142 1.70 -8.49 0.39
CA GLY A 142 1.63 -9.22 -0.87
C GLY A 142 0.53 -8.66 -1.77
N HIS A 143 -0.15 -9.55 -2.51
CA HIS A 143 -1.22 -9.17 -3.44
C HIS A 143 -2.40 -10.13 -3.34
N VAL A 144 -3.58 -9.66 -3.72
CA VAL A 144 -4.78 -10.49 -3.85
C VAL A 144 -5.13 -10.68 -5.32
N PHE A 145 -5.60 -11.90 -5.64
CA PHE A 145 -5.99 -12.36 -6.98
C PHE A 145 -7.38 -12.99 -6.92
N ASP A 146 -8.05 -13.08 -8.06
CA ASP A 146 -9.39 -13.64 -8.25
C ASP A 146 -9.39 -15.12 -8.71
N ASP A 147 -8.31 -15.83 -8.43
CA ASP A 147 -8.08 -17.22 -8.80
C ASP A 147 -8.04 -18.17 -7.58
N GLY A 148 -8.67 -17.79 -6.49
CA GLY A 148 -8.73 -18.55 -5.25
C GLY A 148 -9.91 -19.54 -5.19
N PRO A 149 -9.97 -20.36 -4.11
CA PRO A 149 -11.04 -21.32 -3.89
C PRO A 149 -12.33 -20.66 -3.37
N GLN A 150 -13.42 -21.41 -3.40
CA GLN A 150 -14.63 -21.04 -2.67
C GLN A 150 -14.32 -21.02 -1.16
N PRO A 151 -14.98 -20.16 -0.32
CA PRO A 151 -16.21 -19.43 -0.67
C PRO A 151 -16.00 -18.06 -1.34
N THR A 152 -14.81 -17.50 -1.30
CA THR A 152 -14.57 -16.11 -1.77
C THR A 152 -14.15 -16.01 -3.23
N GLY A 153 -13.50 -17.04 -3.77
CA GLY A 153 -12.85 -16.97 -5.07
C GLY A 153 -11.55 -16.16 -5.05
N LEU A 154 -11.12 -15.67 -3.88
CA LEU A 154 -9.93 -14.84 -3.73
C LEU A 154 -8.73 -15.65 -3.25
N ARG A 155 -7.54 -15.23 -3.68
CA ARG A 155 -6.26 -15.72 -3.20
C ARG A 155 -5.39 -14.57 -2.73
N TYR A 156 -5.25 -14.43 -1.42
CA TYR A 156 -4.28 -13.54 -0.78
C TYR A 156 -2.92 -14.25 -0.78
N CYS A 157 -2.03 -13.83 -1.68
CA CYS A 157 -0.68 -14.37 -1.84
C CYS A 157 0.29 -13.50 -1.03
N ILE A 158 0.74 -14.01 0.10
CA ILE A 158 1.40 -13.23 1.15
C ILE A 158 2.84 -13.70 1.33
N ASN A 159 3.77 -12.76 1.51
CA ASN A 159 5.17 -13.09 1.82
C ASN A 159 5.28 -13.66 3.23
N SER A 160 5.95 -14.79 3.40
CA SER A 160 6.24 -15.35 4.74
C SER A 160 7.02 -14.36 5.61
N ALA A 161 7.96 -13.62 5.02
CA ALA A 161 8.78 -12.64 5.74
C ALA A 161 7.94 -11.46 6.30
N ALA A 162 6.73 -11.24 5.80
CA ALA A 162 5.80 -10.25 6.33
C ALA A 162 4.98 -10.77 7.52
N LEU A 163 5.08 -12.06 7.83
CA LEU A 163 4.27 -12.77 8.81
C LEU A 163 5.11 -13.23 10.01
N SER A 164 4.43 -13.36 11.14
CA SER A 164 4.81 -14.19 12.27
C SER A 164 3.65 -15.15 12.57
N PHE A 165 3.95 -16.33 13.09
CA PHE A 165 2.94 -17.35 13.37
C PHE A 165 2.77 -17.55 14.86
N VAL A 166 1.54 -17.54 15.34
CA VAL A 166 1.15 -17.85 16.70
C VAL A 166 0.33 -19.13 16.67
N GLN A 167 0.92 -20.22 17.10
CA GLN A 167 0.26 -21.51 17.16
C GLN A 167 -0.88 -21.48 18.21
N SER A 168 -2.05 -22.01 17.87
CA SER A 168 -3.12 -22.20 18.84
C SER A 168 -2.80 -23.41 19.70
N ASP A 169 -2.78 -23.23 21.03
CA ASP A 169 -2.62 -24.33 21.96
C ASP A 169 -3.79 -25.33 21.80
N SER A 170 -3.49 -26.55 21.42
CA SER A 170 -4.48 -27.64 21.24
C SER A 170 -5.19 -28.03 22.57
N THR A 171 -4.91 -27.32 23.66
CA THR A 171 -5.40 -27.61 25.01
C THR A 171 -6.70 -26.87 25.37
N SER A 172 -7.17 -25.91 24.55
CA SER A 172 -8.30 -25.04 24.90
C SER A 172 -9.67 -25.50 24.37
N VAL A 173 -9.78 -26.60 23.63
CA VAL A 173 -11.05 -27.06 23.01
C VAL A 173 -11.67 -28.26 23.72
N LYS A 174 -11.41 -28.48 25.00
CA LYS A 174 -12.17 -29.45 25.83
C LYS A 174 -12.83 -28.72 26.99
N GLY A 175 -14.07 -28.27 26.79
CA GLY A 175 -14.87 -27.86 27.95
C GLY A 175 -15.91 -26.78 27.74
N ILE A 176 -16.68 -26.79 26.67
CA ILE A 176 -18.00 -26.13 26.68
C ILE A 176 -19.02 -27.20 26.34
N GLN A 177 -19.46 -27.92 27.38
CA GLN A 177 -20.72 -28.66 27.34
C GLN A 177 -21.81 -27.64 27.63
N TYR A 178 -22.71 -27.48 26.68
CA TYR A 178 -23.99 -26.81 26.89
C TYR A 178 -24.96 -27.83 27.51
N ASP A 179 -25.30 -27.64 28.78
CA ASP A 179 -26.44 -28.26 29.43
C ASP A 179 -27.75 -27.54 29.04
#